data_d7e212da40e680484fa1264058fa07c8
#
_entry.id   d7e212da40e680484fa1264058fa07c8
#
_cell.length_a   1.000
_cell.length_b   1.000
_cell.length_c   1.000
_cell.angle_alpha   90.00
_cell.angle_beta   90.00
_cell.angle_gamma   90.00
#
_symmetry.space_group_name_H-M   'P 1'
#
loop_
_entity.id
_entity.type
_entity.pdbx_description
1 polymer ?
#
loop_
_entity_poly.entity_id
_entity_poly.type
_entity_poly.pdbx_seq_one_letter_code
_entity_poly.pdbx_strand_id
1 'polypeptide(L)'
;MRFVAPSVIAVCGLAAAWSVLAGELVVIESTAPALKPGQIVDSSAALSLPSGAHLTLVAEDGTVTNLKGPFSGPPPVAGTPSDGGLVSALSRLIVGDAAGTSVLGVMRSAPTTAAADPWAVDVLRSGNHCVPADAAPNLSRSKRHKSVTLTLKTLPDGAKVSVRWPAGSNRMAWPGGVPLTDGGRYLAKLSDRPTASKLMIHPVPGGLPSDAHRVAWMAERGCSRQAKALLAGLH
;
A
#
# COMPACT_ATOMS: atom_id res chain seq x y z
N MET A 1 54.61 -63.09 21.19
CA MET A 1 54.07 -62.46 20.01
C MET A 1 52.79 -61.68 20.37
N ARG A 2 52.83 -60.38 20.47
CA ARG A 2 51.69 -59.50 20.79
C ARG A 2 51.23 -58.83 19.54
N PHE A 3 50.01 -59.11 19.07
CA PHE A 3 49.40 -58.46 17.96
C PHE A 3 48.76 -57.15 18.44
N VAL A 4 49.19 -56.03 17.90
CA VAL A 4 48.60 -54.67 18.07
C VAL A 4 47.65 -54.43 16.91
N ALA A 5 46.36 -54.31 17.20
CA ALA A 5 45.38 -53.97 16.20
C ALA A 5 45.28 -52.40 16.05
N PRO A 6 45.24 -51.83 14.86
CA PRO A 6 45.05 -50.40 14.66
C PRO A 6 43.56 -50.04 14.78
N SER A 7 43.22 -49.10 15.69
CA SER A 7 41.91 -48.48 15.79
C SER A 7 41.74 -47.47 14.67
N VAL A 8 40.77 -47.74 13.80
CA VAL A 8 40.32 -46.75 12.79
C VAL A 8 39.32 -45.82 13.44
N ILE A 9 39.69 -44.55 13.62
CA ILE A 9 38.79 -43.49 14.08
C ILE A 9 38.02 -42.97 12.83
N ALA A 10 36.74 -43.30 12.75
CA ALA A 10 35.83 -42.74 11.76
C ALA A 10 35.43 -41.32 12.21
N VAL A 11 35.93 -40.29 11.53
CA VAL A 11 35.49 -38.90 11.70
C VAL A 11 34.21 -38.72 10.91
N CYS A 12 33.05 -38.79 11.60
CA CYS A 12 31.76 -38.34 11.04
C CYS A 12 31.75 -36.81 10.94
N GLY A 13 32.00 -36.28 9.75
CA GLY A 13 31.80 -34.88 9.46
C GLY A 13 30.30 -34.52 9.52
N LEU A 14 29.87 -33.80 10.54
CA LEU A 14 28.56 -33.13 10.55
C LEU A 14 28.60 -32.02 9.50
N ALA A 15 27.98 -32.24 8.34
CA ALA A 15 27.61 -31.17 7.43
C ALA A 15 26.47 -30.38 8.09
N ALA A 16 26.79 -29.24 8.68
CA ALA A 16 25.79 -28.27 9.10
C ALA A 16 25.10 -27.72 7.86
N ALA A 17 23.91 -28.22 7.56
CA ALA A 17 23.04 -27.62 6.57
C ALA A 17 22.63 -26.23 7.11
N TRP A 18 23.23 -25.19 6.58
CA TRP A 18 22.79 -23.82 6.80
C TRP A 18 21.45 -23.66 6.07
N SER A 19 20.36 -23.70 6.83
CA SER A 19 19.04 -23.35 6.33
C SER A 19 19.11 -21.87 5.96
N VAL A 20 19.23 -21.58 4.67
CA VAL A 20 18.99 -20.23 4.15
C VAL A 20 17.51 -20.00 4.41
N LEU A 21 17.21 -19.15 5.38
CA LEU A 21 15.85 -18.67 5.60
C LEU A 21 15.45 -17.86 4.36
N ALA A 22 14.65 -18.49 3.52
CA ALA A 22 14.07 -17.85 2.37
C ALA A 22 13.05 -16.81 2.85
N GLY A 23 13.17 -15.58 2.37
CA GLY A 23 12.21 -14.52 2.67
C GLY A 23 11.03 -14.58 1.72
N GLU A 24 9.90 -14.06 2.15
CA GLU A 24 8.70 -13.93 1.33
C GLU A 24 8.72 -12.61 0.55
N LEU A 25 8.21 -12.65 -0.67
CA LEU A 25 8.03 -11.51 -1.56
C LEU A 25 6.59 -11.48 -2.03
N VAL A 26 5.98 -10.30 -2.14
CA VAL A 26 4.66 -10.16 -2.75
C VAL A 26 4.77 -9.55 -4.14
N VAL A 27 4.03 -10.12 -5.10
CA VAL A 27 3.87 -9.58 -6.44
C VAL A 27 2.92 -8.37 -6.38
N ILE A 28 3.43 -7.19 -6.69
CA ILE A 28 2.62 -5.96 -6.76
C ILE A 28 2.01 -5.82 -8.15
N GLU A 29 2.83 -5.96 -9.18
CA GLU A 29 2.42 -5.86 -10.57
C GLU A 29 3.13 -6.94 -11.39
N SER A 30 2.43 -7.53 -12.36
CA SER A 30 2.99 -8.51 -13.27
C SER A 30 2.25 -8.49 -14.60
N THR A 31 3.02 -8.54 -15.69
CA THR A 31 2.52 -8.84 -17.03
C THR A 31 2.79 -10.29 -17.45
N ALA A 32 3.50 -11.06 -16.60
CA ALA A 32 3.74 -12.48 -16.82
C ALA A 32 2.50 -13.31 -16.43
N PRO A 33 1.97 -14.19 -17.29
CA PRO A 33 0.73 -14.91 -17.02
C PRO A 33 0.79 -15.89 -15.85
N ALA A 34 1.99 -16.35 -15.49
CA ALA A 34 2.22 -17.29 -14.39
C ALA A 34 2.27 -16.62 -13.00
N LEU A 35 2.47 -15.30 -12.93
CA LEU A 35 2.61 -14.54 -11.69
C LEU A 35 1.48 -13.53 -11.58
N LYS A 36 0.66 -13.66 -10.54
CA LYS A 36 -0.50 -12.79 -10.34
C LYS A 36 -0.23 -11.74 -9.27
N PRO A 37 -0.71 -10.49 -9.44
CA PRO A 37 -0.69 -9.50 -8.36
C PRO A 37 -1.33 -10.05 -7.08
N GLY A 38 -0.68 -9.80 -5.94
CA GLY A 38 -1.05 -10.33 -4.63
C GLY A 38 -0.51 -11.72 -4.32
N GLN A 39 0.09 -12.41 -5.29
CA GLN A 39 0.73 -13.71 -5.05
C GLN A 39 1.98 -13.53 -4.18
N ILE A 40 2.13 -14.39 -3.17
CA ILE A 40 3.35 -14.48 -2.38
C ILE A 40 4.27 -15.52 -3.05
N VAL A 41 5.53 -15.17 -3.21
CA VAL A 41 6.58 -16.01 -3.79
C VAL A 41 7.78 -16.06 -2.84
N ASP A 42 8.45 -17.19 -2.81
CA ASP A 42 9.66 -17.37 -2.03
C ASP A 42 10.85 -16.73 -2.75
N SER A 43 11.71 -16.02 -2.00
CA SER A 43 12.89 -15.35 -2.55
C SER A 43 13.95 -16.31 -3.13
N SER A 44 13.90 -17.59 -2.75
CA SER A 44 14.75 -18.65 -3.31
C SER A 44 14.15 -19.34 -4.53
N ALA A 45 12.86 -19.13 -4.81
CA ALA A 45 12.17 -19.77 -5.93
C ALA A 45 12.65 -19.22 -7.27
N ALA A 46 12.91 -20.12 -8.22
CA ALA A 46 13.24 -19.69 -9.57
C ALA A 46 12.02 -19.11 -10.28
N LEU A 47 12.10 -17.85 -10.67
CA LEU A 47 11.09 -17.16 -11.46
C LEU A 47 11.46 -17.23 -12.94
N SER A 48 10.45 -17.34 -13.80
CA SER A 48 10.62 -17.29 -15.25
C SER A 48 9.75 -16.17 -15.84
N LEU A 49 10.40 -15.18 -16.44
CA LEU A 49 9.74 -14.06 -17.11
C LEU A 49 10.04 -14.13 -18.61
N PRO A 50 9.03 -14.20 -19.46
CA PRO A 50 9.23 -14.15 -20.91
C PRO A 50 9.74 -12.77 -21.37
N SER A 51 10.27 -12.70 -22.57
CA SER A 51 10.72 -11.44 -23.17
C SER A 51 9.58 -10.40 -23.17
N GLY A 52 9.90 -9.17 -22.74
CA GLY A 52 8.94 -8.07 -22.66
C GLY A 52 8.03 -8.10 -21.42
N ALA A 53 8.10 -9.15 -20.57
CA ALA A 53 7.36 -9.15 -19.32
C ALA A 53 8.00 -8.23 -18.27
N HIS A 54 7.17 -7.69 -17.40
CA HIS A 54 7.55 -6.88 -16.25
C HIS A 54 6.98 -7.50 -14.98
N LEU A 55 7.75 -7.41 -13.88
CA LEU A 55 7.38 -7.90 -12.57
C LEU A 55 7.89 -6.95 -11.50
N THR A 56 7.02 -6.48 -10.63
CA THR A 56 7.35 -5.69 -9.43
C THR A 56 7.10 -6.52 -8.20
N LEU A 57 8.12 -6.69 -7.37
CA LEU A 57 8.11 -7.43 -6.11
C LEU A 57 8.39 -6.50 -4.94
N VAL A 58 7.80 -6.81 -3.79
CA VAL A 58 8.11 -6.14 -2.52
C VAL A 58 8.46 -7.20 -1.47
N ALA A 59 9.61 -7.00 -0.83
CA ALA A 59 10.09 -7.83 0.26
C ALA A 59 9.54 -7.36 1.62
N GLU A 60 9.72 -8.17 2.66
CA GLU A 60 9.23 -7.88 4.02
C GLU A 60 9.86 -6.64 4.65
N ASP A 61 11.09 -6.27 4.24
CA ASP A 61 11.75 -5.01 4.63
C ASP A 61 11.26 -3.79 3.87
N GLY A 62 10.32 -3.97 2.93
CA GLY A 62 9.79 -2.92 2.05
C GLY A 62 10.65 -2.62 0.83
N THR A 63 11.70 -3.41 0.57
CA THR A 63 12.50 -3.28 -0.65
C THR A 63 11.66 -3.61 -1.88
N VAL A 64 11.64 -2.68 -2.83
CA VAL A 64 10.94 -2.84 -4.11
C VAL A 64 11.94 -3.30 -5.18
N THR A 65 11.60 -4.36 -5.90
CA THR A 65 12.44 -4.89 -6.97
C THR A 65 11.65 -5.00 -8.26
N ASN A 66 12.20 -4.41 -9.32
CA ASN A 66 11.63 -4.45 -10.67
C ASN A 66 12.45 -5.37 -11.56
N LEU A 67 11.80 -6.40 -12.10
CA LEU A 67 12.40 -7.36 -13.02
C LEU A 67 11.80 -7.19 -14.42
N LYS A 68 12.67 -7.29 -15.43
CA LYS A 68 12.27 -7.29 -16.84
C LYS A 68 12.70 -8.59 -17.49
N GLY A 69 11.80 -9.20 -18.26
CA GLY A 69 12.12 -10.37 -19.06
C GLY A 69 12.94 -10.05 -20.32
N PRO A 70 13.70 -11.02 -20.84
CA PRO A 70 13.74 -12.40 -20.37
C PRO A 70 14.55 -12.55 -19.07
N PHE A 71 13.99 -13.24 -18.06
CA PHE A 71 14.66 -13.51 -16.80
C PHE A 71 14.35 -14.95 -16.36
N SER A 72 15.36 -15.64 -15.84
CA SER A 72 15.22 -16.99 -15.27
C SER A 72 16.17 -17.14 -14.09
N GLY A 73 15.64 -17.45 -12.92
CA GLY A 73 16.40 -17.63 -11.70
C GLY A 73 15.68 -17.06 -10.46
N PRO A 74 16.29 -17.15 -9.28
CA PRO A 74 15.77 -16.53 -8.09
C PRO A 74 15.82 -14.99 -8.21
N PRO A 75 14.86 -14.27 -7.61
CA PRO A 75 14.90 -12.81 -7.60
C PRO A 75 16.18 -12.31 -6.93
N PRO A 76 16.78 -11.21 -7.40
CA PRO A 76 18.02 -10.66 -6.82
C PRO A 76 17.76 -9.89 -5.51
N VAL A 77 16.88 -10.40 -4.66
CA VAL A 77 16.49 -9.81 -3.37
C VAL A 77 16.68 -10.85 -2.30
N ALA A 78 17.56 -10.59 -1.37
CA ALA A 78 17.62 -11.34 -0.14
C ALA A 78 16.43 -10.94 0.73
N GLY A 79 15.38 -11.76 0.76
CA GLY A 79 14.33 -11.57 1.73
C GLY A 79 14.91 -11.75 3.12
N THR A 80 14.98 -10.70 3.92
CA THR A 80 15.24 -10.82 5.35
C THR A 80 13.95 -11.32 6.00
N PRO A 81 13.99 -12.45 6.74
CA PRO A 81 12.86 -12.85 7.55
C PRO A 81 12.60 -11.72 8.56
N SER A 82 11.48 -11.04 8.44
CA SER A 82 11.03 -10.12 9.47
C SER A 82 9.62 -10.52 9.88
N ASP A 83 9.34 -10.47 11.19
CA ASP A 83 8.03 -10.77 11.75
C ASP A 83 6.96 -9.71 11.40
N GLY A 84 7.23 -8.85 10.42
CA GLY A 84 6.48 -7.64 10.17
C GLY A 84 5.11 -7.82 9.51
N GLY A 85 4.86 -8.93 8.84
CA GLY A 85 3.59 -9.19 8.14
C GLY A 85 3.29 -8.22 6.98
N LEU A 86 4.29 -7.46 6.49
CA LEU A 86 4.15 -6.51 5.39
C LEU A 86 3.67 -7.20 4.11
N VAL A 87 4.35 -8.28 3.73
CA VAL A 87 4.02 -9.08 2.53
C VAL A 87 2.58 -9.57 2.59
N SER A 88 2.16 -10.10 3.75
CA SER A 88 0.78 -10.56 3.99
C SER A 88 -0.24 -9.41 3.93
N ALA A 89 0.09 -8.24 4.47
CA ALA A 89 -0.81 -7.07 4.44
C ALA A 89 -1.01 -6.55 3.02
N LEU A 90 0.07 -6.46 2.24
CA LEU A 90 0.03 -6.04 0.83
C LEU A 90 -0.73 -7.06 -0.03
N SER A 91 -0.46 -8.36 0.16
CA SER A 91 -1.18 -9.43 -0.53
C SER A 91 -2.70 -9.32 -0.30
N ARG A 92 -3.13 -9.18 0.96
CA ARG A 92 -4.56 -9.00 1.30
C ARG A 92 -5.18 -7.76 0.69
N LEU A 93 -4.45 -6.64 0.66
CA LEU A 93 -4.92 -5.40 0.04
C LEU A 93 -5.19 -5.57 -1.46
N ILE A 94 -4.32 -6.31 -2.15
CA ILE A 94 -4.41 -6.54 -3.59
C ILE A 94 -5.50 -7.56 -3.90
N VAL A 95 -5.49 -8.71 -3.23
CA VAL A 95 -6.44 -9.82 -3.48
C VAL A 95 -7.85 -9.46 -3.02
N GLY A 96 -7.99 -8.73 -1.91
CA GLY A 96 -9.30 -8.31 -1.37
C GLY A 96 -10.13 -7.48 -2.35
N ASP A 97 -9.46 -6.78 -3.28
CA ASP A 97 -10.13 -6.03 -4.34
C ASP A 97 -10.62 -6.92 -5.48
N ALA A 98 -9.86 -7.96 -5.81
CA ALA A 98 -10.24 -8.92 -6.85
C ALA A 98 -11.53 -9.68 -6.47
N ALA A 99 -11.74 -9.96 -5.18
CA ALA A 99 -12.95 -10.61 -4.69
C ALA A 99 -14.18 -9.68 -4.74
N GLY A 100 -13.99 -8.36 -4.56
CA GLY A 100 -15.08 -7.37 -4.61
C GLY A 100 -15.55 -7.02 -6.03
N THR A 101 -14.71 -7.24 -7.04
CA THR A 101 -15.01 -6.92 -8.45
C THR A 101 -15.58 -8.08 -9.24
N SER A 102 -15.56 -9.30 -8.69
CA SER A 102 -16.10 -10.50 -9.38
C SER A 102 -17.64 -10.50 -9.53
N VAL A 103 -18.35 -9.56 -8.89
CA VAL A 103 -19.82 -9.45 -8.98
C VAL A 103 -20.29 -8.57 -10.16
N LEU A 104 -19.41 -7.75 -10.74
CA LEU A 104 -19.73 -6.91 -11.89
C LEU A 104 -18.69 -7.12 -13.00
N GLY A 105 -18.99 -8.04 -13.89
CA GLY A 105 -18.17 -8.32 -15.06
C GLY A 105 -17.76 -7.06 -15.83
N VAL A 106 -16.53 -7.12 -16.38
CA VAL A 106 -15.87 -6.14 -17.23
C VAL A 106 -15.14 -5.03 -16.47
N MET A 107 -13.93 -5.32 -16.03
CA MET A 107 -12.90 -4.29 -15.89
C MET A 107 -12.48 -3.82 -17.29
N ARG A 108 -13.13 -2.79 -17.79
CA ARG A 108 -12.47 -1.89 -18.74
C ARG A 108 -11.36 -1.21 -17.97
N SER A 109 -10.14 -1.34 -18.47
CA SER A 109 -9.01 -0.52 -18.03
C SER A 109 -9.50 0.92 -17.85
N ALA A 110 -9.62 1.37 -16.62
CA ALA A 110 -9.92 2.77 -16.38
C ALA A 110 -8.80 3.58 -17.07
N PRO A 111 -9.14 4.58 -17.88
CA PRO A 111 -8.12 5.45 -18.45
C PRO A 111 -7.28 5.97 -17.29
N THR A 112 -5.98 6.02 -17.47
CA THR A 112 -4.98 6.61 -16.59
C THR A 112 -5.34 8.09 -16.36
N THR A 113 -6.35 8.35 -15.55
CA THR A 113 -6.49 9.66 -14.94
C THR A 113 -5.25 9.82 -14.07
N ALA A 114 -4.52 10.92 -14.28
CA ALA A 114 -3.34 11.31 -13.53
C ALA A 114 -3.44 10.78 -12.10
N ALA A 115 -2.43 10.01 -11.68
CA ALA A 115 -2.43 9.23 -10.45
C ALA A 115 -3.06 10.05 -9.33
N ALA A 116 -4.17 9.54 -8.78
CA ALA A 116 -4.88 10.26 -7.73
C ALA A 116 -3.88 10.48 -6.59
N ASP A 117 -3.75 11.72 -6.13
CA ASP A 117 -2.87 12.02 -5.00
C ASP A 117 -3.28 11.15 -3.80
N PRO A 118 -2.43 10.21 -3.36
CA PRO A 118 -2.76 9.29 -2.27
C PRO A 118 -2.98 10.00 -0.94
N TRP A 119 -2.53 11.25 -0.82
CA TRP A 119 -2.59 12.04 0.40
C TRP A 119 -3.77 13.02 0.45
N ALA A 120 -4.55 13.11 -0.61
CA ALA A 120 -5.68 14.01 -0.66
C ALA A 120 -6.94 13.40 -0.01
N VAL A 121 -7.61 14.19 0.83
CA VAL A 121 -8.88 13.85 1.46
C VAL A 121 -10.03 14.20 0.50
N ASP A 122 -10.71 13.21 -0.05
CA ASP A 122 -11.87 13.42 -0.92
C ASP A 122 -13.10 13.78 -0.08
N VAL A 123 -13.47 15.06 -0.08
CA VAL A 123 -14.63 15.57 0.69
C VAL A 123 -15.98 15.07 0.18
N LEU A 124 -16.03 14.38 -0.95
CA LEU A 124 -17.24 13.82 -1.51
C LEU A 124 -17.50 12.37 -1.06
N ARG A 125 -16.54 11.77 -0.37
CA ARG A 125 -16.60 10.37 0.03
C ARG A 125 -16.49 10.21 1.52
N SER A 126 -17.46 9.52 2.10
CA SER A 126 -17.41 9.10 3.51
C SER A 126 -16.42 7.95 3.69
N GLY A 127 -15.85 7.84 4.89
CA GLY A 127 -14.96 6.75 5.30
C GLY A 127 -13.64 7.24 5.85
N ASN A 128 -12.68 6.31 5.93
CA ASN A 128 -11.33 6.56 6.43
C ASN A 128 -10.47 7.25 5.38
N HIS A 129 -9.72 8.25 5.84
CA HIS A 129 -8.75 8.99 5.05
C HIS A 129 -7.45 9.09 5.84
N CYS A 130 -6.36 8.71 5.20
CA CYS A 130 -5.02 8.81 5.75
C CYS A 130 -4.32 10.05 5.20
N VAL A 131 -3.63 10.77 6.07
CA VAL A 131 -2.94 12.03 5.74
C VAL A 131 -1.52 12.00 6.30
N PRO A 132 -0.55 12.73 5.74
CA PRO A 132 0.76 12.85 6.36
C PRO A 132 0.64 13.47 7.76
N ALA A 133 1.38 12.94 8.74
CA ALA A 133 1.38 13.48 10.10
C ALA A 133 2.12 14.83 10.21
N ASP A 134 3.09 15.04 9.32
CA ASP A 134 4.03 16.16 9.30
C ASP A 134 3.63 17.30 8.36
N ALA A 135 2.52 17.16 7.63
CA ALA A 135 2.04 18.16 6.68
C ALA A 135 0.53 18.41 6.79
N ALA A 136 0.12 19.65 6.53
CA ALA A 136 -1.30 19.96 6.42
C ALA A 136 -1.91 19.21 5.22
N PRO A 137 -2.98 18.43 5.44
CA PRO A 137 -3.58 17.66 4.36
C PRO A 137 -4.29 18.57 3.36
N ASN A 138 -4.34 18.11 2.12
CA ASN A 138 -5.14 18.71 1.07
C ASN A 138 -6.50 18.03 0.97
N LEU A 139 -7.54 18.84 0.93
CA LEU A 139 -8.88 18.40 0.56
C LEU A 139 -9.00 18.35 -0.96
N SER A 140 -9.76 17.39 -1.47
CA SER A 140 -10.00 17.25 -2.90
C SER A 140 -11.48 17.11 -3.23
N ARG A 141 -11.86 17.56 -4.44
CA ARG A 141 -13.19 17.38 -5.03
C ARG A 141 -13.08 17.11 -6.52
N SER A 142 -13.93 16.25 -7.06
CA SER A 142 -13.93 15.92 -8.49
C SER A 142 -14.53 17.01 -9.40
N LYS A 143 -15.55 17.72 -8.92
CA LYS A 143 -16.23 18.79 -9.67
C LYS A 143 -15.69 20.16 -9.28
N ARG A 144 -15.21 20.94 -10.25
CA ARG A 144 -14.54 22.23 -10.05
C ARG A 144 -15.17 23.42 -10.81
N HIS A 145 -16.27 23.18 -11.54
CA HIS A 145 -16.82 24.20 -12.44
C HIS A 145 -17.42 25.42 -11.73
N LYS A 146 -17.87 25.24 -10.49
CA LYS A 146 -18.51 26.30 -9.70
C LYS A 146 -17.76 26.57 -8.41
N SER A 147 -17.81 27.84 -7.96
CA SER A 147 -17.45 28.18 -6.58
C SER A 147 -18.49 27.59 -5.64
N VAL A 148 -18.06 26.98 -4.55
CA VAL A 148 -18.93 26.39 -3.51
C VAL A 148 -18.42 26.79 -2.14
N THR A 149 -19.24 26.65 -1.11
CA THR A 149 -18.80 26.75 0.28
C THR A 149 -18.63 25.35 0.84
N LEU A 150 -17.45 25.06 1.37
CA LEU A 150 -17.19 23.88 2.19
C LEU A 150 -17.47 24.24 3.65
N THR A 151 -18.34 23.51 4.30
CA THR A 151 -18.49 23.52 5.75
C THR A 151 -17.86 22.26 6.31
N LEU A 152 -16.87 22.41 7.18
CA LEU A 152 -16.21 21.33 7.90
C LEU A 152 -16.51 21.46 9.40
N LYS A 153 -17.02 20.40 10.01
CA LYS A 153 -17.36 20.35 11.44
C LYS A 153 -16.69 19.14 12.08
N THR A 154 -16.05 19.32 13.24
CA THR A 154 -15.58 18.21 14.07
C THR A 154 -16.76 17.60 14.81
N LEU A 155 -16.84 16.28 14.83
CA LEU A 155 -17.89 15.55 15.54
C LEU A 155 -17.41 15.07 16.93
N PRO A 156 -18.32 14.98 17.95
CA PRO A 156 -19.77 15.27 17.84
C PRO A 156 -20.09 16.76 17.77
N ASP A 157 -19.55 17.61 18.60
CA ASP A 157 -19.94 19.02 18.73
C ASP A 157 -18.75 19.99 18.79
N GLY A 158 -17.72 19.70 18.00
CA GLY A 158 -16.52 20.50 17.96
C GLY A 158 -16.56 21.66 16.97
N ALA A 159 -15.36 22.18 16.68
CA ALA A 159 -15.13 23.31 15.81
C ALA A 159 -15.83 23.17 14.45
N LYS A 160 -16.40 24.27 13.97
CA LYS A 160 -17.05 24.37 12.66
C LYS A 160 -16.49 25.56 11.90
N VAL A 161 -16.04 25.32 10.67
CA VAL A 161 -15.51 26.35 9.78
C VAL A 161 -16.24 26.25 8.44
N SER A 162 -16.51 27.41 7.83
CA SER A 162 -17.04 27.50 6.47
C SER A 162 -16.07 28.30 5.60
N VAL A 163 -15.62 27.71 4.51
CA VAL A 163 -14.61 28.28 3.61
C VAL A 163 -15.12 28.27 2.17
N ARG A 164 -14.85 29.33 1.43
CA ARG A 164 -15.15 29.38 0.00
C ARG A 164 -14.13 28.58 -0.78
N TRP A 165 -14.60 27.62 -1.57
CA TRP A 165 -13.80 26.86 -2.51
C TRP A 165 -13.96 27.44 -3.91
N PRO A 166 -12.91 28.03 -4.49
CA PRO A 166 -13.02 28.75 -5.77
C PRO A 166 -13.42 27.82 -6.93
N ALA A 167 -14.06 28.37 -7.94
CA ALA A 167 -14.24 27.69 -9.21
C ALA A 167 -12.87 27.39 -9.84
N GLY A 168 -12.78 26.33 -10.63
CA GLY A 168 -11.53 25.90 -11.27
C GLY A 168 -10.58 25.11 -10.36
N SER A 169 -10.66 25.25 -9.03
CA SER A 169 -9.81 24.49 -8.11
C SER A 169 -10.46 23.17 -7.72
N ASN A 170 -9.70 22.09 -7.83
CA ASN A 170 -10.07 20.76 -7.31
C ASN A 170 -9.39 20.42 -5.97
N ARG A 171 -8.51 21.30 -5.48
CA ARG A 171 -7.78 21.13 -4.21
C ARG A 171 -7.92 22.36 -3.33
N MET A 172 -7.86 22.14 -2.02
CA MET A 172 -7.85 23.17 -0.99
C MET A 172 -7.06 22.64 0.19
N ALA A 173 -6.28 23.48 0.86
CA ALA A 173 -5.66 23.12 2.13
C ALA A 173 -6.74 22.87 3.21
N TRP A 174 -6.40 22.05 4.19
CA TRP A 174 -7.26 21.84 5.37
C TRP A 174 -7.50 23.17 6.06
N PRO A 175 -8.76 23.53 6.37
CA PRO A 175 -9.08 24.85 6.95
C PRO A 175 -8.48 25.01 8.35
N GLY A 176 -7.84 26.12 8.60
CA GLY A 176 -7.44 26.51 9.95
C GLY A 176 -8.63 26.56 10.90
N GLY A 177 -8.38 26.33 12.19
CA GLY A 177 -9.42 26.32 13.22
C GLY A 177 -10.19 25.01 13.37
N VAL A 178 -9.91 23.99 12.55
CA VAL A 178 -10.40 22.61 12.74
C VAL A 178 -9.18 21.72 13.01
N PRO A 179 -8.91 21.36 14.29
CA PRO A 179 -7.74 20.55 14.63
C PRO A 179 -7.84 19.14 14.03
N LEU A 180 -6.70 18.63 13.56
CA LEU A 180 -6.56 17.26 13.14
C LEU A 180 -6.15 16.39 14.33
N THR A 181 -6.90 15.30 14.53
CA THR A 181 -6.59 14.30 15.57
C THR A 181 -6.67 12.91 14.96
N ASP A 182 -5.88 11.97 15.46
CA ASP A 182 -5.96 10.57 15.01
C ASP A 182 -7.31 9.99 15.37
N GLY A 183 -7.95 9.31 14.39
CA GLY A 183 -9.33 8.83 14.53
C GLY A 183 -10.37 9.95 14.59
N GLY A 184 -9.96 11.20 14.38
CA GLY A 184 -10.87 12.36 14.39
C GLY A 184 -11.96 12.22 13.35
N ARG A 185 -13.19 12.50 13.77
CA ARG A 185 -14.41 12.41 12.94
C ARG A 185 -14.88 13.78 12.54
N TYR A 186 -15.10 13.96 11.24
CA TYR A 186 -15.49 15.25 10.67
C TYR A 186 -16.68 15.09 9.73
N LEU A 187 -17.49 16.14 9.64
CA LEU A 187 -18.58 16.25 8.68
C LEU A 187 -18.21 17.31 7.65
N ALA A 188 -18.02 16.88 6.41
CA ALA A 188 -17.74 17.77 5.27
C ALA A 188 -19.00 17.94 4.43
N LYS A 189 -19.46 19.18 4.24
CA LYS A 189 -20.63 19.52 3.43
C LYS A 189 -20.28 20.60 2.42
N LEU A 190 -20.55 20.31 1.16
CA LEU A 190 -20.50 21.32 0.10
C LEU A 190 -21.89 21.95 -0.11
N SER A 191 -21.92 23.26 -0.37
CA SER A 191 -23.18 24.02 -0.54
C SER A 191 -24.02 23.59 -1.74
N ASP A 192 -23.39 22.95 -2.75
CA ASP A 192 -24.05 22.42 -3.96
C ASP A 192 -24.51 20.97 -3.80
N ARG A 193 -24.42 20.38 -2.61
CA ARG A 193 -24.80 18.99 -2.33
C ARG A 193 -25.81 18.90 -1.21
N PRO A 194 -26.83 18.04 -1.33
CA PRO A 194 -27.81 17.83 -0.26
C PRO A 194 -27.21 17.07 0.94
N THR A 195 -26.29 16.15 0.70
CA THR A 195 -25.70 15.28 1.70
C THR A 195 -24.29 15.72 2.09
N ALA A 196 -23.93 15.46 3.34
CA ALA A 196 -22.60 15.65 3.86
C ALA A 196 -21.85 14.31 3.92
N SER A 197 -20.53 14.36 3.78
CA SER A 197 -19.64 13.19 3.93
C SER A 197 -19.13 13.12 5.36
N LYS A 198 -19.13 11.93 5.94
CA LYS A 198 -18.49 11.65 7.24
C LYS A 198 -17.07 11.19 6.99
N LEU A 199 -16.10 11.97 7.44
CA LEU A 199 -14.68 11.67 7.28
C LEU A 199 -14.11 11.20 8.61
N MET A 200 -13.27 10.17 8.59
CA MET A 200 -12.42 9.77 9.71
C MET A 200 -10.97 9.91 9.26
N ILE A 201 -10.19 10.69 9.99
CA ILE A 201 -8.83 11.06 9.57
C ILE A 201 -7.82 10.31 10.43
N HIS A 202 -6.81 9.74 9.75
CA HIS A 202 -5.71 9.02 10.38
C HIS A 202 -4.37 9.60 9.89
N PRO A 203 -3.62 10.30 10.76
CA PRO A 203 -2.28 10.75 10.45
C PRO A 203 -1.32 9.56 10.33
N VAL A 204 -0.66 9.41 9.19
CA VAL A 204 0.32 8.36 8.93
C VAL A 204 1.63 8.71 9.62
N PRO A 205 2.18 7.84 10.49
CA PRO A 205 3.42 8.11 11.18
C PRO A 205 4.58 8.41 10.21
N GLY A 206 5.37 9.45 10.49
CA GLY A 206 6.52 9.82 9.66
C GLY A 206 7.71 8.86 9.76
N GLY A 207 7.76 8.03 10.82
CA GLY A 207 8.86 7.09 11.08
C GLY A 207 8.72 5.71 10.41
N LEU A 208 7.76 5.52 9.52
CA LEU A 208 7.62 4.24 8.81
C LEU A 208 8.79 4.05 7.81
N PRO A 209 9.40 2.83 7.76
CA PRO A 209 10.66 2.61 7.04
C PRO A 209 10.59 2.86 5.54
N SER A 210 9.44 2.56 4.90
CA SER A 210 9.28 2.71 3.45
C SER A 210 7.83 3.05 3.06
N ASP A 211 7.61 3.38 1.80
CA ASP A 211 6.25 3.59 1.27
C ASP A 211 5.42 2.30 1.29
N ALA A 212 6.04 1.13 1.14
CA ALA A 212 5.37 -0.16 1.29
C ALA A 212 4.79 -0.32 2.71
N HIS A 213 5.53 0.08 3.74
CA HIS A 213 5.04 0.08 5.13
C HIS A 213 3.92 1.10 5.34
N ARG A 214 3.99 2.27 4.68
CA ARG A 214 2.90 3.25 4.69
C ARG A 214 1.64 2.69 4.05
N VAL A 215 1.76 1.99 2.93
CA VAL A 215 0.63 1.30 2.26
C VAL A 215 -0.02 0.28 3.19
N ALA A 216 0.77 -0.57 3.85
CA ALA A 216 0.24 -1.57 4.79
C ALA A 216 -0.49 -0.91 5.96
N TRP A 217 0.14 0.10 6.59
CA TRP A 217 -0.46 0.87 7.68
C TRP A 217 -1.78 1.54 7.27
N MET A 218 -1.83 2.15 6.08
CA MET A 218 -3.04 2.77 5.54
C MET A 218 -4.14 1.74 5.28
N ALA A 219 -3.78 0.55 4.80
CA ALA A 219 -4.72 -0.54 4.58
C ALA A 219 -5.36 -1.03 5.88
N GLU A 220 -4.57 -1.20 6.95
CA GLU A 220 -5.04 -1.59 8.29
C GLU A 220 -5.98 -0.56 8.90
N ARG A 221 -5.78 0.73 8.63
CA ARG A 221 -6.66 1.83 9.06
C ARG A 221 -7.89 2.01 8.15
N GLY A 222 -8.07 1.15 7.15
CA GLY A 222 -9.21 1.19 6.23
C GLY A 222 -9.14 2.30 5.18
N CYS A 223 -7.97 2.92 4.98
CA CYS A 223 -7.71 3.89 3.92
C CYS A 223 -7.42 3.21 2.56
N SER A 224 -8.12 2.12 2.24
CA SER A 224 -7.77 1.20 1.15
C SER A 224 -7.57 1.87 -0.21
N ARG A 225 -8.35 2.90 -0.54
CA ARG A 225 -8.19 3.63 -1.82
C ARG A 225 -6.89 4.40 -1.90
N GLN A 226 -6.52 5.09 -0.82
CA GLN A 226 -5.29 5.86 -0.74
C GLN A 226 -4.09 4.92 -0.69
N ALA A 227 -4.19 3.80 0.07
CA ALA A 227 -3.20 2.75 0.10
C ALA A 227 -2.91 2.20 -1.31
N LYS A 228 -3.96 1.92 -2.10
CA LYS A 228 -3.81 1.46 -3.48
C LYS A 228 -3.22 2.51 -4.41
N ALA A 229 -3.59 3.78 -4.23
CA ALA A 229 -2.99 4.87 -5.01
C ALA A 229 -1.49 5.03 -4.72
N LEU A 230 -1.08 4.86 -3.45
CA LEU A 230 0.33 4.87 -3.07
C LEU A 230 1.05 3.62 -3.59
N LEU A 231 0.42 2.44 -3.46
CA LEU A 231 0.95 1.16 -3.96
C LEU A 231 1.24 1.21 -5.46
N ALA A 232 0.33 1.79 -6.24
CA ALA A 232 0.50 1.97 -7.70
C ALA A 232 1.65 2.91 -8.08
N GLY A 233 2.21 3.65 -7.13
CA GLY A 233 3.39 4.49 -7.30
C GLY A 233 4.70 3.84 -6.89
N LEU A 234 4.68 2.61 -6.39
CA LEU A 234 5.88 1.86 -6.02
C LEU A 234 6.51 1.24 -7.30
N HIS A 235 7.49 1.92 -7.88
CA HIS A 235 8.20 1.47 -9.10
C HIS A 235 9.71 1.54 -8.90
#